data_a3b8049526dd65c1b7a283c88a9d597d
#
_entry.id   a3b8049526dd65c1b7a283c88a9d597d
#
_cell.length_a   1.000
_cell.length_b   1.000
_cell.length_c   1.000
_cell.angle_alpha   90.00
_cell.angle_beta   90.00
_cell.angle_gamma   90.00
#
_symmetry.space_group_name_H-M   'P 1'
#
loop_
_entity.id
_entity.type
_entity.pdbx_description
1 polymer ?
#
loop_
_entity_poly.entity_id
_entity_poly.type
_entity_poly.pdbx_seq_one_letter_code
_entity_poly.pdbx_strand_id
1 'polypeptide(L)'
;MSDHGQQPDEDTLRARRRNALRELAREQTGELPAAHPASDSPNSQPASRRGAKRIALIALSVCLVLAALAGGGIFAVTRMRPSQPTIGSGSHPRATAAPSCLLPASTTGASPSAVAENIRVSNDTYEAHSEPMVAINPANPRNLVGGSKMFTDAAHYQFQIGMYASFDNGCTWTDNGVLPGFAATELTSDVSIAFGPDNRVYAAVLYTDNKNVSGIAVSASADGGKTFGLPVRVFENTTGAVFSDKPWLTVDMSGGHFNGSVYVVWSYDHGGSCGFENACQQNLAFSRSTDNGKTFSPVQWIGGSAPFCTNPATGRPAGSHTCDGVLGAVPAVLPNGMLAVAFDYMDVMSTGKIPTRLAVVASRDGGAHWAAPTLIATISDITGVFRPNHYRVASLPAFAADPAQNKLYIAWADKSRGDADILFSSSSDAGQTWSKPIRVNDDSANSVANQFQPQLAVAPDGVVTVSFFDTRLDNTGRLIDVYLTQSVDGGASFLPNVRVTTESWSPDVDAPVDGSGLQFIGDYQGLAVTDAYAYPFWNDTRTGAQEIFTAAVPSARKSADG
;
A
#
# COMPACT_ATOMS: atom_id res chain seq x y z
N MET A 1 -16.92 -29.98 31.14
CA MET A 1 -17.35 -30.00 29.74
C MET A 1 -16.60 -28.86 29.09
N SER A 2 -15.48 -29.16 28.45
CA SER A 2 -14.58 -28.22 27.82
C SER A 2 -15.11 -27.96 26.38
N ASP A 3 -15.56 -26.75 26.15
CA ASP A 3 -15.92 -26.27 24.83
C ASP A 3 -14.61 -25.97 24.06
N HIS A 4 -14.21 -26.92 23.23
CA HIS A 4 -13.12 -26.72 22.29
C HIS A 4 -13.68 -25.91 21.12
N GLY A 5 -13.53 -24.58 21.17
CA GLY A 5 -13.73 -23.72 20.02
C GLY A 5 -12.85 -24.20 18.85
N GLN A 6 -13.44 -24.85 17.89
CA GLN A 6 -12.76 -25.24 16.65
C GLN A 6 -12.26 -23.98 15.96
N GLN A 7 -10.95 -23.89 15.74
CA GLN A 7 -10.39 -22.92 14.80
C GLN A 7 -11.07 -23.14 13.44
N PRO A 8 -11.46 -22.07 12.73
CA PRO A 8 -11.97 -22.22 11.38
C PRO A 8 -10.89 -22.91 10.54
N ASP A 9 -11.31 -23.89 9.74
CA ASP A 9 -10.42 -24.61 8.85
C ASP A 9 -9.77 -23.66 7.84
N GLU A 10 -8.69 -24.12 7.23
CA GLU A 10 -7.91 -23.33 6.26
C GLU A 10 -8.75 -22.91 5.05
N ASP A 11 -9.76 -23.71 4.71
CA ASP A 11 -10.70 -23.43 3.62
C ASP A 11 -11.63 -22.25 3.96
N THR A 12 -12.06 -22.15 5.21
CA THR A 12 -12.85 -21.01 5.72
C THR A 12 -12.02 -19.72 5.70
N LEU A 13 -10.74 -19.78 6.06
CA LEU A 13 -9.85 -18.63 6.03
C LEU A 13 -9.56 -18.14 4.60
N ARG A 14 -9.35 -19.06 3.67
CA ARG A 14 -9.13 -18.74 2.24
C ARG A 14 -10.42 -18.22 1.57
N ALA A 15 -11.57 -18.76 1.93
CA ALA A 15 -12.84 -18.21 1.48
C ALA A 15 -13.05 -16.77 1.97
N ARG A 16 -12.63 -16.48 3.22
CA ARG A 16 -12.68 -15.13 3.77
C ARG A 16 -11.69 -14.17 3.09
N ARG A 17 -10.47 -14.62 2.77
CA ARG A 17 -9.52 -13.83 1.97
C ARG A 17 -10.11 -13.46 0.61
N ARG A 18 -10.69 -14.44 -0.10
CA ARG A 18 -11.36 -14.18 -1.38
C ARG A 18 -12.49 -13.16 -1.26
N ASN A 19 -13.29 -13.29 -0.21
CA ASN A 19 -14.37 -12.36 0.03
C ASN A 19 -13.86 -10.96 0.40
N ALA A 20 -12.84 -10.86 1.26
CA ALA A 20 -12.23 -9.60 1.61
C ALA A 20 -11.62 -8.87 0.40
N LEU A 21 -10.93 -9.61 -0.50
CA LEU A 21 -10.39 -9.03 -1.74
C LEU A 21 -11.51 -8.61 -2.72
N ARG A 22 -12.59 -9.38 -2.80
CA ARG A 22 -13.75 -9.00 -3.63
C ARG A 22 -14.53 -7.82 -3.06
N GLU A 23 -14.62 -7.75 -1.74
CA GLU A 23 -15.25 -6.62 -1.06
C GLU A 23 -14.41 -5.36 -1.20
N LEU A 24 -13.09 -5.46 -1.12
CA LEU A 24 -12.19 -4.37 -1.49
C LEU A 24 -12.48 -3.83 -2.90
N ALA A 25 -12.62 -4.74 -3.87
CA ALA A 25 -12.98 -4.36 -5.23
C ALA A 25 -14.36 -3.70 -5.29
N ARG A 26 -15.35 -4.25 -4.59
CA ARG A 26 -16.72 -3.72 -4.53
C ARG A 26 -16.79 -2.40 -3.78
N GLU A 27 -16.09 -2.29 -2.67
CA GLU A 27 -16.00 -1.05 -1.88
C GLU A 27 -15.39 0.07 -2.69
N GLN A 28 -14.30 -0.23 -3.38
CA GLN A 28 -13.65 0.73 -4.28
C GLN A 28 -14.51 1.06 -5.51
N THR A 29 -15.45 0.20 -5.90
CA THR A 29 -16.40 0.44 -7.01
C THR A 29 -17.79 0.91 -6.57
N GLY A 30 -18.08 0.95 -5.27
CA GLY A 30 -19.37 1.40 -4.74
C GLY A 30 -20.55 0.47 -5.02
N GLU A 31 -20.33 -0.82 -5.36
CA GLU A 31 -21.40 -1.80 -5.56
C GLU A 31 -22.01 -2.22 -4.20
N LEU A 32 -23.30 -1.95 -4.02
CA LEU A 32 -24.07 -2.48 -2.90
C LEU A 32 -24.20 -4.02 -3.01
N PRO A 33 -24.14 -4.76 -1.91
CA PRO A 33 -24.29 -6.23 -1.94
C PRO A 33 -25.64 -6.62 -2.54
N ALA A 34 -25.62 -7.51 -3.50
CA ALA A 34 -26.84 -8.09 -4.07
C ALA A 34 -27.63 -8.80 -2.97
N ALA A 35 -28.90 -8.44 -2.80
CA ALA A 35 -29.79 -9.08 -1.85
C ALA A 35 -29.84 -10.58 -2.13
N HIS A 36 -29.64 -11.41 -1.11
CA HIS A 36 -29.76 -12.86 -1.20
C HIS A 36 -31.13 -13.24 -1.79
N PRO A 37 -31.20 -14.14 -2.75
CA PRO A 37 -32.46 -14.67 -3.22
C PRO A 37 -33.12 -15.46 -2.07
N ALA A 38 -34.33 -15.09 -1.74
CA ALA A 38 -35.16 -15.83 -0.79
C ALA A 38 -35.43 -17.24 -1.33
N SER A 39 -35.29 -18.25 -0.47
CA SER A 39 -35.58 -19.65 -0.74
C SER A 39 -37.01 -19.82 -1.27
N ASP A 40 -37.14 -20.38 -2.45
CA ASP A 40 -38.43 -20.78 -3.05
C ASP A 40 -39.13 -21.83 -2.20
N SER A 41 -40.33 -21.50 -1.75
CA SER A 41 -41.35 -22.49 -1.38
C SER A 41 -42.49 -22.40 -2.38
N PRO A 42 -42.96 -23.52 -2.92
CA PRO A 42 -43.97 -23.51 -3.95
C PRO A 42 -45.37 -23.50 -3.32
N ASN A 43 -46.13 -22.43 -3.50
CA ASN A 43 -47.58 -22.44 -3.69
C ASN A 43 -48.20 -21.06 -3.54
N SER A 44 -48.74 -20.51 -4.62
CA SER A 44 -50.09 -19.96 -4.67
C SER A 44 -50.31 -19.06 -5.91
N GLN A 45 -51.52 -19.15 -6.40
CA GLN A 45 -52.11 -18.68 -7.64
C GLN A 45 -52.06 -17.14 -7.88
N PRO A 46 -52.36 -16.68 -9.11
CA PRO A 46 -52.17 -15.31 -9.56
C PRO A 46 -53.27 -14.36 -9.06
N ALA A 47 -52.90 -13.24 -8.44
CA ALA A 47 -53.81 -12.16 -8.10
C ALA A 47 -53.55 -10.92 -8.98
N SER A 48 -54.66 -10.40 -9.40
CA SER A 48 -55.04 -9.36 -10.34
C SER A 48 -54.20 -8.06 -10.39
N ARG A 49 -54.08 -7.53 -11.61
CA ARG A 49 -53.74 -6.17 -11.99
C ARG A 49 -54.57 -5.11 -11.24
N ARG A 50 -54.06 -4.48 -10.21
CA ARG A 50 -54.48 -3.12 -9.69
C ARG A 50 -53.36 -2.55 -8.87
N GLY A 51 -52.50 -1.66 -9.45
CA GLY A 51 -51.43 -0.97 -8.71
C GLY A 51 -50.67 0.08 -9.48
N ALA A 52 -51.05 0.36 -10.73
CA ALA A 52 -50.26 1.30 -11.58
C ALA A 52 -50.77 2.77 -11.57
N LYS A 53 -51.42 3.25 -10.49
CA LYS A 53 -51.93 4.61 -10.45
C LYS A 53 -51.53 5.43 -9.19
N ARG A 54 -50.54 5.00 -8.41
CA ARG A 54 -50.10 5.78 -7.23
C ARG A 54 -48.67 6.33 -7.27
N ILE A 55 -47.91 6.13 -8.34
CA ILE A 55 -46.54 6.65 -8.48
C ILE A 55 -46.49 7.99 -9.27
N ALA A 56 -47.58 8.41 -9.90
CA ALA A 56 -47.61 9.65 -10.69
C ALA A 56 -47.95 10.93 -9.91
N LEU A 57 -48.16 10.88 -8.60
CA LEU A 57 -48.59 12.05 -7.78
C LEU A 57 -47.49 12.59 -6.82
N ILE A 58 -46.32 11.97 -6.75
CA ILE A 58 -45.20 12.46 -5.91
C ILE A 58 -44.18 13.27 -6.73
N ALA A 59 -44.17 13.15 -8.06
CA ALA A 59 -43.26 13.90 -8.93
C ALA A 59 -43.71 15.35 -9.24
N LEU A 60 -44.93 15.77 -8.83
CA LEU A 60 -45.45 17.11 -9.14
C LEU A 60 -45.35 18.10 -7.97
N SER A 61 -44.94 17.68 -6.78
CA SER A 61 -44.82 18.55 -5.61
C SER A 61 -43.45 19.16 -5.36
N VAL A 62 -42.40 18.72 -6.10
CA VAL A 62 -41.04 19.23 -5.95
C VAL A 62 -40.70 20.38 -6.91
N CYS A 63 -41.48 20.59 -7.98
CA CYS A 63 -41.26 21.66 -8.95
C CYS A 63 -41.90 23.01 -8.59
N LEU A 64 -42.70 23.13 -7.51
CA LEU A 64 -43.40 24.38 -7.13
C LEU A 64 -42.75 25.17 -5.99
N VAL A 65 -41.67 24.68 -5.39
CA VAL A 65 -40.92 25.37 -4.31
C VAL A 65 -39.71 26.17 -4.82
N LEU A 66 -39.27 25.95 -6.06
CA LEU A 66 -38.11 26.64 -6.67
C LEU A 66 -38.49 27.91 -7.49
N ALA A 67 -39.77 28.27 -7.60
CA ALA A 67 -40.21 29.45 -8.38
C ALA A 67 -40.54 30.69 -7.53
N ALA A 68 -40.37 30.66 -6.20
CA ALA A 68 -40.75 31.74 -5.30
C ALA A 68 -39.57 32.56 -4.71
N LEU A 69 -38.34 32.35 -5.18
CA LEU A 69 -37.13 33.06 -4.69
C LEU A 69 -36.42 33.91 -5.76
N ALA A 70 -37.04 34.17 -6.92
CA ALA A 70 -36.51 35.05 -7.94
C ALA A 70 -37.38 36.30 -8.11
N GLY A 71 -37.43 37.18 -7.12
CA GLY A 71 -38.18 38.44 -7.22
C GLY A 71 -37.82 39.44 -6.14
N GLY A 72 -36.99 40.40 -6.48
CA GLY A 72 -37.00 41.71 -5.87
C GLY A 72 -35.93 42.04 -4.82
N GLY A 73 -35.01 42.93 -5.16
CA GLY A 73 -34.22 43.68 -4.20
C GLY A 73 -32.93 44.27 -4.76
N ILE A 74 -33.05 45.38 -5.51
CA ILE A 74 -31.90 46.22 -5.84
C ILE A 74 -31.51 47.01 -4.58
N PHE A 75 -30.37 46.69 -3.97
CA PHE A 75 -29.73 47.54 -2.98
C PHE A 75 -28.45 48.16 -3.57
N ALA A 76 -28.41 49.50 -3.59
CA ALA A 76 -27.27 50.30 -3.96
C ALA A 76 -26.09 50.09 -2.99
N VAL A 77 -24.98 49.61 -3.48
CA VAL A 77 -23.72 49.52 -2.71
C VAL A 77 -22.95 50.82 -2.90
N THR A 78 -23.01 51.68 -1.88
CA THR A 78 -22.11 52.84 -1.76
C THR A 78 -20.69 52.34 -1.45
N ARG A 79 -19.76 52.64 -2.39
CA ARG A 79 -18.32 52.38 -2.20
C ARG A 79 -17.77 53.28 -1.07
N MET A 80 -17.44 52.66 0.07
CA MET A 80 -16.52 53.26 1.04
C MET A 80 -15.09 52.89 0.62
N ARG A 81 -14.25 53.89 0.44
CA ARG A 81 -12.80 53.75 0.30
C ARG A 81 -12.21 53.31 1.62
N PRO A 82 -11.35 52.27 1.70
CA PRO A 82 -10.59 52.01 2.91
C PRO A 82 -9.47 53.04 3.03
N SER A 83 -9.39 53.70 4.18
CA SER A 83 -8.26 54.54 4.61
C SER A 83 -7.03 53.67 4.84
N GLN A 84 -5.88 54.07 4.27
CA GLN A 84 -4.59 53.41 4.53
C GLN A 84 -4.21 53.56 6.00
N PRO A 85 -3.74 52.49 6.65
CA PRO A 85 -3.11 52.63 7.97
C PRO A 85 -1.66 53.14 7.81
N THR A 86 -1.35 54.14 8.58
CA THR A 86 0.02 54.66 8.80
C THR A 86 0.94 53.56 9.32
N ILE A 87 2.10 53.42 8.68
CA ILE A 87 3.17 52.49 9.06
C ILE A 87 3.79 53.00 10.36
N GLY A 88 3.40 52.39 11.48
CA GLY A 88 4.15 52.45 12.72
C GLY A 88 5.35 51.50 12.64
N SER A 89 6.55 52.01 12.94
CA SER A 89 7.76 51.20 13.08
C SER A 89 7.64 50.26 14.28
N GLY A 90 7.05 49.09 14.06
CA GLY A 90 6.99 47.98 15.01
C GLY A 90 8.16 47.02 14.74
N SER A 91 8.95 46.78 15.74
CA SER A 91 10.01 45.76 15.80
C SER A 91 9.50 44.44 15.18
N HIS A 92 10.23 43.95 14.15
CA HIS A 92 10.05 42.63 13.62
C HIS A 92 10.13 41.59 14.76
N PRO A 93 9.13 40.69 14.92
CA PRO A 93 9.32 39.55 15.79
C PRO A 93 10.49 38.75 15.24
N ARG A 94 11.50 38.56 16.09
CA ARG A 94 12.61 37.65 15.84
C ARG A 94 12.04 36.32 15.45
N ALA A 95 12.31 35.85 14.24
CA ALA A 95 11.93 34.53 13.79
C ALA A 95 12.41 33.55 14.87
N THR A 96 11.48 32.92 15.57
CA THR A 96 11.76 31.77 16.43
C THR A 96 12.39 30.74 15.52
N ALA A 97 13.65 30.36 15.79
CA ALA A 97 14.27 29.25 15.09
C ALA A 97 13.31 28.06 15.14
N ALA A 98 13.04 27.43 13.98
CA ALA A 98 12.30 26.19 13.93
C ALA A 98 12.91 25.22 14.95
N PRO A 99 12.12 24.42 15.69
CA PRO A 99 12.63 23.47 16.63
C PRO A 99 13.68 22.61 15.91
N SER A 100 14.91 22.62 16.40
CA SER A 100 15.94 21.73 15.87
C SER A 100 15.57 20.32 16.28
N CYS A 101 15.04 19.54 15.33
CA CYS A 101 14.90 18.11 15.50
C CYS A 101 16.28 17.53 15.76
N LEU A 102 16.50 17.08 16.97
CA LEU A 102 17.72 16.38 17.35
C LEU A 102 17.63 14.95 16.83
N LEU A 103 18.17 14.73 15.64
CA LEU A 103 18.35 13.37 15.15
C LEU A 103 19.27 12.62 16.12
N PRO A 104 18.95 11.38 16.50
CA PRO A 104 19.83 10.60 17.37
C PRO A 104 21.19 10.39 16.71
N ALA A 105 22.27 10.46 17.51
CA ALA A 105 23.59 10.23 16.99
C ALA A 105 23.73 8.79 16.50
N SER A 106 24.25 8.61 15.28
CA SER A 106 24.60 7.28 14.75
C SER A 106 25.74 6.69 15.59
N THR A 107 25.50 5.53 16.21
CA THR A 107 26.50 4.79 17.00
C THR A 107 27.11 3.67 16.15
N THR A 108 28.44 3.58 16.13
CA THR A 108 29.17 2.49 15.49
C THR A 108 29.01 1.19 16.30
N GLY A 109 28.55 0.11 15.68
CA GLY A 109 28.69 -1.25 16.20
C GLY A 109 27.67 -1.72 17.25
N ALA A 110 26.63 -0.95 17.57
CA ALA A 110 25.58 -1.38 18.49
C ALA A 110 24.19 -1.24 17.84
N SER A 111 23.25 -2.07 18.27
CA SER A 111 21.81 -1.84 17.99
C SER A 111 21.48 -0.37 18.33
N PRO A 112 20.70 0.33 17.50
CA PRO A 112 20.28 1.68 17.78
C PRO A 112 19.53 1.71 19.12
N SER A 113 20.16 2.28 20.16
CA SER A 113 19.58 2.33 21.51
C SER A 113 18.65 3.54 21.72
N ALA A 114 18.61 4.46 20.79
CA ALA A 114 17.78 5.66 20.87
C ALA A 114 17.05 5.86 19.55
N VAL A 115 15.75 5.69 19.59
CA VAL A 115 14.84 6.08 18.50
C VAL A 115 14.46 7.54 18.72
N ALA A 116 14.42 8.33 17.63
CA ALA A 116 13.92 9.70 17.70
C ALA A 116 12.44 9.72 18.10
N GLU A 117 12.00 10.90 18.53
CA GLU A 117 10.58 11.15 18.76
C GLU A 117 9.75 10.76 17.53
N ASN A 118 8.57 10.19 17.76
CA ASN A 118 7.66 9.90 16.69
C ASN A 118 7.01 11.20 16.19
N ILE A 119 7.17 11.48 14.91
CA ILE A 119 6.71 12.72 14.27
C ILE A 119 5.44 12.42 13.50
N ARG A 120 4.37 13.15 13.82
CA ARG A 120 3.15 13.11 13.03
C ARG A 120 3.39 13.80 11.68
N VAL A 121 3.03 13.13 10.59
CA VAL A 121 3.23 13.57 9.21
C VAL A 121 1.95 14.19 8.64
N SER A 122 0.83 13.48 8.74
CA SER A 122 -0.49 14.00 8.35
C SER A 122 -0.88 15.14 9.28
N ASN A 123 -1.26 16.27 8.72
CA ASN A 123 -1.59 17.47 9.48
C ASN A 123 -2.77 18.20 8.84
N ASP A 124 -3.77 17.45 8.42
CA ASP A 124 -5.01 17.89 7.82
C ASP A 124 -6.20 17.67 8.78
N THR A 125 -7.41 17.71 8.26
CA THR A 125 -8.66 17.54 9.00
C THR A 125 -9.43 16.29 8.56
N TYR A 126 -8.81 15.38 7.81
CA TYR A 126 -9.44 14.15 7.41
C TYR A 126 -9.53 13.16 8.57
N GLU A 127 -10.54 12.28 8.52
CA GLU A 127 -10.89 11.43 9.65
C GLU A 127 -9.90 10.29 9.87
N ALA A 128 -9.30 9.76 8.81
CA ALA A 128 -8.35 8.66 8.94
C ALA A 128 -7.36 8.60 7.76
N HIS A 129 -6.20 7.98 8.02
CA HIS A 129 -5.13 7.77 7.06
C HIS A 129 -4.61 6.34 7.15
N SER A 130 -4.34 5.70 6.01
CA SER A 130 -3.81 4.33 5.94
C SER A 130 -2.91 4.14 4.72
N GLU A 131 -2.29 2.97 4.63
CA GLU A 131 -1.46 2.58 3.49
C GLU A 131 -0.37 3.60 3.13
N PRO A 132 0.44 4.01 4.11
CA PRO A 132 1.44 5.03 3.90
C PRO A 132 2.64 4.50 3.11
N MET A 133 3.20 5.37 2.28
CA MET A 133 4.42 5.14 1.51
C MET A 133 5.38 6.30 1.67
N VAL A 134 6.68 6.03 1.63
CA VAL A 134 7.72 7.06 1.71
C VAL A 134 8.90 6.70 0.80
N ALA A 135 9.47 7.73 0.17
CA ALA A 135 10.71 7.64 -0.59
C ALA A 135 11.68 8.75 -0.20
N ILE A 136 12.97 8.47 -0.31
CA ILE A 136 14.06 9.42 -0.09
C ILE A 136 14.68 9.78 -1.43
N ASN A 137 15.02 11.07 -1.57
CA ASN A 137 15.75 11.59 -2.71
C ASN A 137 17.23 11.14 -2.61
N PRO A 138 17.73 10.28 -3.49
CA PRO A 138 19.10 9.78 -3.40
C PRO A 138 20.16 10.87 -3.63
N ALA A 139 19.82 11.94 -4.36
CA ALA A 139 20.71 13.08 -4.58
C ALA A 139 20.67 14.10 -3.42
N ASN A 140 19.62 14.08 -2.60
CA ASN A 140 19.46 14.95 -1.43
C ASN A 140 18.73 14.20 -0.31
N PRO A 141 19.44 13.45 0.53
CA PRO A 141 18.81 12.63 1.59
C PRO A 141 17.99 13.41 2.63
N ARG A 142 18.08 14.75 2.63
CA ARG A 142 17.21 15.60 3.47
C ARG A 142 15.79 15.72 2.94
N ASN A 143 15.58 15.37 1.67
CA ASN A 143 14.27 15.43 1.03
C ASN A 143 13.60 14.05 1.02
N LEU A 144 12.51 13.95 1.75
CA LEU A 144 11.62 12.80 1.78
C LEU A 144 10.26 13.19 1.22
N VAL A 145 9.64 12.26 0.51
CA VAL A 145 8.26 12.42 0.02
C VAL A 145 7.44 11.24 0.50
N GLY A 146 6.33 11.53 1.14
CA GLY A 146 5.35 10.57 1.63
C GLY A 146 4.01 10.68 0.90
N GLY A 147 3.21 9.66 1.01
CA GLY A 147 1.82 9.64 0.59
C GLY A 147 1.03 8.63 1.38
N SER A 148 -0.27 8.83 1.48
CA SER A 148 -1.17 7.88 2.13
C SER A 148 -2.58 7.98 1.55
N LYS A 149 -3.37 6.94 1.75
CA LYS A 149 -4.81 6.96 1.57
C LYS A 149 -5.42 7.81 2.69
N MET A 150 -6.14 8.86 2.34
CA MET A 150 -6.87 9.74 3.25
C MET A 150 -8.37 9.49 3.10
N PHE A 151 -9.07 9.24 4.18
CA PHE A 151 -10.52 9.09 4.17
C PHE A 151 -11.20 10.46 4.21
N THR A 152 -11.73 10.88 3.08
CA THR A 152 -12.49 12.11 2.94
C THR A 152 -13.90 12.00 3.54
N ASP A 153 -14.43 10.77 3.67
CA ASP A 153 -15.62 10.39 4.38
C ASP A 153 -15.49 8.92 4.80
N ALA A 154 -15.02 8.68 6.02
CA ALA A 154 -14.77 7.33 6.53
C ALA A 154 -16.07 6.51 6.69
N ALA A 155 -17.20 7.18 7.00
CA ALA A 155 -18.48 6.51 7.17
C ALA A 155 -19.04 5.92 5.87
N HIS A 156 -18.68 6.51 4.71
CA HIS A 156 -19.08 6.04 3.40
C HIS A 156 -17.89 5.46 2.61
N TYR A 157 -16.79 5.21 3.28
CA TYR A 157 -15.55 4.63 2.72
C TYR A 157 -15.04 5.40 1.49
N GLN A 158 -15.10 6.75 1.54
CA GLN A 158 -14.60 7.62 0.50
C GLN A 158 -13.18 8.05 0.83
N PHE A 159 -12.28 7.95 -0.14
CA PHE A 159 -10.86 8.20 0.09
C PHE A 159 -10.17 8.77 -1.15
N GLN A 160 -9.08 9.49 -0.90
CA GLN A 160 -8.14 10.00 -1.91
C GLN A 160 -6.71 9.87 -1.41
N ILE A 161 -5.75 9.97 -2.30
CA ILE A 161 -4.33 9.97 -1.92
C ILE A 161 -3.90 11.38 -1.53
N GLY A 162 -3.36 11.51 -0.29
CA GLY A 162 -2.65 12.68 0.18
C GLY A 162 -1.15 12.55 0.02
N MET A 163 -0.47 13.68 -0.17
CA MET A 163 0.96 13.75 -0.40
C MET A 163 1.63 14.63 0.64
N TYR A 164 2.80 14.22 1.09
CA TYR A 164 3.59 14.88 2.12
C TYR A 164 5.03 15.10 1.64
N ALA A 165 5.69 16.16 2.10
CA ALA A 165 7.11 16.38 1.81
C ALA A 165 7.87 16.93 3.02
N SER A 166 9.09 16.46 3.20
CA SER A 166 10.08 16.97 4.15
C SER A 166 11.36 17.36 3.42
N PHE A 167 12.06 18.40 3.91
CA PHE A 167 13.32 18.88 3.36
C PHE A 167 14.41 19.02 4.44
N ASP A 168 14.18 18.42 5.61
CA ASP A 168 15.03 18.53 6.79
C ASP A 168 15.27 17.18 7.49
N ASN A 169 15.40 16.09 6.72
CA ASN A 169 15.56 14.72 7.19
C ASN A 169 14.32 14.18 7.95
N GLY A 170 13.13 14.55 7.55
CA GLY A 170 11.90 14.07 8.18
C GLY A 170 11.56 14.75 9.51
N CYS A 171 12.25 15.83 9.88
CA CYS A 171 11.99 16.56 11.12
C CYS A 171 10.71 17.37 11.08
N THR A 172 10.42 17.97 9.93
CA THR A 172 9.15 18.65 9.67
C THR A 172 8.56 18.19 8.35
N TRP A 173 7.25 18.16 8.30
CA TRP A 173 6.51 17.72 7.12
C TRP A 173 5.53 18.80 6.69
N THR A 174 5.45 19.02 5.38
CA THR A 174 4.38 19.79 4.77
C THR A 174 3.35 18.83 4.24
N ASP A 175 2.12 19.00 4.65
CA ASP A 175 0.96 18.36 4.05
C ASP A 175 0.61 19.12 2.77
N ASN A 176 0.74 18.48 1.63
CA ASN A 176 0.48 19.06 0.32
C ASN A 176 -0.96 18.80 -0.17
N GLY A 177 -1.77 18.14 0.69
CA GLY A 177 -3.15 17.78 0.39
C GLY A 177 -3.29 16.68 -0.65
N VAL A 178 -4.47 16.65 -1.27
CA VAL A 178 -4.85 15.62 -2.25
C VAL A 178 -3.98 15.68 -3.50
N LEU A 179 -3.57 14.51 -3.99
CA LEU A 179 -2.88 14.37 -5.28
C LEU A 179 -3.76 14.94 -6.41
N PRO A 180 -3.28 15.95 -7.17
CA PRO A 180 -4.12 16.67 -8.11
C PRO A 180 -4.46 15.86 -9.37
N GLY A 181 -5.54 16.28 -10.07
CA GLY A 181 -5.88 15.80 -11.41
C GLY A 181 -6.87 14.64 -11.44
N PHE A 182 -7.46 14.31 -10.30
CA PHE A 182 -8.57 13.38 -10.20
C PHE A 182 -9.86 14.15 -9.91
N ALA A 183 -10.99 13.69 -10.47
CA ALA A 183 -12.28 14.30 -10.19
C ALA A 183 -12.69 14.02 -8.73
N ALA A 184 -13.53 14.90 -8.13
CA ALA A 184 -14.02 14.70 -6.77
C ALA A 184 -14.86 13.41 -6.59
N THR A 185 -15.31 12.82 -7.70
CA THR A 185 -16.03 11.53 -7.73
C THR A 185 -15.13 10.33 -7.99
N GLU A 186 -13.83 10.54 -8.24
CA GLU A 186 -12.84 9.47 -8.38
C GLU A 186 -12.20 9.19 -7.02
N LEU A 187 -12.16 7.93 -6.66
CA LEU A 187 -11.41 7.43 -5.53
C LEU A 187 -9.98 7.13 -5.98
N THR A 188 -8.98 7.46 -5.17
CA THR A 188 -7.59 7.10 -5.43
C THR A 188 -7.00 6.36 -4.23
N SER A 189 -6.26 5.27 -4.47
CA SER A 189 -5.71 4.40 -3.44
C SER A 189 -4.33 3.84 -3.84
N ASP A 190 -3.72 3.12 -2.92
CA ASP A 190 -2.52 2.31 -3.13
C ASP A 190 -1.36 3.11 -3.74
N VAL A 191 -0.96 4.18 -3.05
CA VAL A 191 0.13 5.01 -3.54
C VAL A 191 1.48 4.29 -3.44
N SER A 192 2.25 4.33 -4.53
CA SER A 192 3.65 3.90 -4.55
C SER A 192 4.52 5.05 -5.04
N ILE A 193 5.62 5.33 -4.35
CA ILE A 193 6.46 6.51 -4.58
C ILE A 193 7.91 6.09 -4.83
N ALA A 194 8.54 6.66 -5.86
CA ALA A 194 9.99 6.51 -6.05
C ALA A 194 10.60 7.78 -6.65
N PHE A 195 11.84 8.06 -6.26
CA PHE A 195 12.67 9.07 -6.88
C PHE A 195 13.39 8.51 -8.12
N GLY A 196 13.53 9.35 -9.11
CA GLY A 196 14.39 9.14 -10.26
C GLY A 196 15.58 10.09 -10.26
N PRO A 197 16.41 10.05 -11.33
CA PRO A 197 17.47 11.03 -11.53
C PRO A 197 16.87 12.45 -11.60
N ASP A 198 17.71 13.45 -11.40
CA ASP A 198 17.36 14.88 -11.47
C ASP A 198 16.33 15.34 -10.42
N ASN A 199 16.30 14.71 -9.23
CA ASN A 199 15.36 15.02 -8.14
C ASN A 199 13.88 14.86 -8.49
N ARG A 200 13.53 14.23 -9.61
CA ARG A 200 12.16 13.94 -9.98
C ARG A 200 11.60 12.82 -9.12
N VAL A 201 10.39 13.00 -8.61
CA VAL A 201 9.67 11.97 -7.88
C VAL A 201 8.37 11.61 -8.61
N TYR A 202 8.04 10.34 -8.58
CA TYR A 202 6.84 9.77 -9.19
C TYR A 202 5.96 9.14 -8.13
N ALA A 203 4.65 9.32 -8.29
CA ALA A 203 3.62 8.67 -7.49
C ALA A 203 2.68 7.89 -8.41
N ALA A 204 2.65 6.58 -8.29
CA ALA A 204 1.65 5.72 -8.94
C ALA A 204 0.47 5.51 -8.00
N VAL A 205 -0.74 5.50 -8.54
CA VAL A 205 -1.98 5.25 -7.80
C VAL A 205 -2.93 4.41 -8.64
N LEU A 206 -3.74 3.59 -7.98
CA LEU A 206 -4.98 3.13 -8.58
C LEU A 206 -6.03 4.26 -8.47
N TYR A 207 -6.94 4.31 -9.43
CA TYR A 207 -8.13 5.17 -9.36
C TYR A 207 -9.36 4.44 -9.89
N THR A 208 -10.51 4.79 -9.32
CA THR A 208 -11.80 4.24 -9.74
C THR A 208 -12.89 5.31 -9.61
N ASP A 209 -13.91 5.22 -10.45
CA ASP A 209 -15.18 5.91 -10.17
C ASP A 209 -16.16 4.88 -9.59
N ASN A 210 -17.10 5.25 -8.82
CA ASN A 210 -18.08 4.33 -8.24
C ASN A 210 -19.04 3.70 -9.27
N LYS A 211 -18.64 3.58 -10.54
CA LYS A 211 -19.46 3.06 -11.64
C LYS A 211 -18.77 1.92 -12.37
N ASN A 212 -17.85 2.23 -13.27
CA ASN A 212 -17.25 1.23 -14.15
C ASN A 212 -15.78 1.51 -14.47
N VAL A 213 -15.23 2.63 -14.01
CA VAL A 213 -13.84 2.99 -14.28
C VAL A 213 -12.93 2.37 -13.26
N SER A 214 -11.90 1.70 -13.71
CA SER A 214 -10.75 1.28 -12.91
C SER A 214 -9.49 1.48 -13.72
N GLY A 215 -8.45 2.06 -13.11
CA GLY A 215 -7.21 2.34 -13.82
C GLY A 215 -6.02 2.58 -12.92
N ILE A 216 -4.87 2.72 -13.57
CA ILE A 216 -3.59 3.07 -12.95
C ILE A 216 -3.12 4.39 -13.55
N ALA A 217 -2.66 5.29 -12.69
CA ALA A 217 -2.14 6.58 -13.08
C ALA A 217 -0.80 6.89 -12.39
N VAL A 218 0.03 7.71 -13.03
CA VAL A 218 1.30 8.18 -12.48
C VAL A 218 1.35 9.69 -12.57
N SER A 219 1.58 10.34 -11.44
CA SER A 219 1.89 11.77 -11.35
C SER A 219 3.38 11.96 -11.10
N ALA A 220 3.95 13.05 -11.59
CA ALA A 220 5.34 13.40 -11.41
C ALA A 220 5.50 14.78 -10.78
N SER A 221 6.51 14.91 -9.91
CA SER A 221 6.98 16.17 -9.33
C SER A 221 8.41 16.44 -9.80
N ALA A 222 8.73 17.70 -10.08
CA ALA A 222 10.07 18.15 -10.44
C ALA A 222 10.72 19.02 -9.35
N ASP A 223 10.05 19.22 -8.22
CA ASP A 223 10.46 20.12 -7.13
C ASP A 223 10.63 19.40 -5.78
N GLY A 224 10.88 18.08 -5.85
CA GLY A 224 11.10 17.25 -4.67
C GLY A 224 9.82 16.94 -3.89
N GLY A 225 8.67 16.90 -4.57
CA GLY A 225 7.38 16.54 -3.99
C GLY A 225 6.60 17.69 -3.39
N LYS A 226 7.02 18.96 -3.59
CA LYS A 226 6.23 20.13 -3.16
C LYS A 226 4.95 20.26 -3.96
N THR A 227 5.03 19.99 -5.26
CA THR A 227 3.87 19.99 -6.16
C THR A 227 3.94 18.81 -7.11
N PHE A 228 2.78 18.27 -7.46
CA PHE A 228 2.65 17.21 -8.45
C PHE A 228 1.91 17.73 -9.69
N GLY A 229 2.37 17.29 -10.88
CA GLY A 229 1.68 17.54 -12.14
C GLY A 229 0.43 16.66 -12.27
N LEU A 230 -0.36 16.95 -13.32
CA LEU A 230 -1.52 16.13 -13.67
C LEU A 230 -1.09 14.68 -13.96
N PRO A 231 -1.91 13.68 -13.58
CA PRO A 231 -1.58 12.28 -13.76
C PRO A 231 -1.60 11.89 -15.25
N VAL A 232 -0.67 11.02 -15.61
CA VAL A 232 -0.71 10.26 -16.87
C VAL A 232 -1.43 8.95 -16.60
N ARG A 233 -2.54 8.71 -17.31
CA ARG A 233 -3.30 7.45 -17.22
C ARG A 233 -2.48 6.35 -17.91
N VAL A 234 -1.91 5.44 -17.13
CA VAL A 234 -1.10 4.30 -17.63
C VAL A 234 -2.00 3.22 -18.22
N PHE A 235 -3.11 2.98 -17.53
CA PHE A 235 -4.16 2.06 -17.94
C PHE A 235 -5.51 2.57 -17.47
N GLU A 236 -6.55 2.33 -18.26
CA GLU A 236 -7.94 2.62 -17.89
C GLU A 236 -8.88 1.57 -18.50
N ASN A 237 -9.78 1.03 -17.69
CA ASN A 237 -10.94 0.27 -18.13
C ASN A 237 -12.21 1.04 -17.74
N THR A 238 -13.15 1.17 -18.69
CA THR A 238 -14.41 1.92 -18.50
C THR A 238 -15.65 1.02 -18.59
N THR A 239 -15.46 -0.29 -18.59
CA THR A 239 -16.55 -1.26 -18.81
C THR A 239 -17.00 -1.98 -17.53
N GLY A 240 -16.32 -1.78 -16.41
CA GLY A 240 -16.52 -2.54 -15.18
C GLY A 240 -16.07 -4.01 -15.24
N ALA A 241 -15.46 -4.42 -16.37
CA ALA A 241 -15.03 -5.82 -16.56
C ALA A 241 -13.67 -6.12 -15.91
N VAL A 242 -12.96 -5.09 -15.46
CA VAL A 242 -11.60 -5.19 -14.92
C VAL A 242 -11.47 -4.33 -13.70
N PHE A 243 -10.81 -4.86 -12.67
CA PHE A 243 -10.30 -4.10 -11.54
C PHE A 243 -8.76 -4.12 -11.56
N SER A 244 -8.13 -2.95 -11.36
CA SER A 244 -6.68 -2.82 -11.25
C SER A 244 -6.33 -2.52 -9.81
N ASP A 245 -5.40 -3.31 -9.22
CA ASP A 245 -5.10 -3.27 -7.79
C ASP A 245 -3.60 -3.21 -7.52
N LYS A 246 -3.23 -2.58 -6.40
CA LYS A 246 -1.87 -2.56 -5.85
C LYS A 246 -0.80 -2.14 -6.87
N PRO A 247 -0.90 -0.95 -7.48
CA PRO A 247 0.18 -0.46 -8.33
C PRO A 247 1.45 -0.24 -7.52
N TRP A 248 2.58 -0.69 -8.06
CA TRP A 248 3.89 -0.40 -7.49
C TRP A 248 4.83 0.08 -8.57
N LEU A 249 5.63 1.11 -8.26
CA LEU A 249 6.59 1.64 -9.22
C LEU A 249 8.01 1.58 -8.68
N THR A 250 8.94 1.50 -9.61
CA THR A 250 10.36 1.77 -9.38
C THR A 250 10.94 2.57 -10.53
N VAL A 251 12.06 3.23 -10.30
CA VAL A 251 12.82 3.95 -11.33
C VAL A 251 14.18 3.31 -11.49
N ASP A 252 14.62 3.16 -12.74
CA ASP A 252 15.96 2.68 -13.03
C ASP A 252 17.00 3.74 -12.62
N MET A 253 17.78 3.42 -11.60
CA MET A 253 18.86 4.25 -11.07
C MET A 253 20.23 3.61 -11.32
N SER A 254 20.33 2.59 -12.19
CA SER A 254 21.55 1.81 -12.45
C SER A 254 22.64 2.60 -13.16
N GLY A 255 22.33 3.75 -13.75
CA GLY A 255 23.24 4.51 -14.63
C GLY A 255 23.45 3.86 -16.01
N GLY A 256 22.76 2.74 -16.29
CA GLY A 256 22.86 2.01 -17.55
C GLY A 256 21.97 2.55 -18.67
N HIS A 257 21.70 1.72 -19.66
CA HIS A 257 20.92 2.09 -20.86
C HIS A 257 19.49 2.55 -20.54
N PHE A 258 18.88 1.99 -19.52
CA PHE A 258 17.50 2.29 -19.13
C PHE A 258 17.41 3.28 -17.96
N ASN A 259 18.51 3.90 -17.56
CA ASN A 259 18.55 4.86 -16.44
C ASN A 259 17.49 5.95 -16.62
N GLY A 260 16.70 6.17 -15.56
CA GLY A 260 15.56 7.11 -15.56
C GLY A 260 14.26 6.54 -16.11
N SER A 261 14.24 5.29 -16.60
CA SER A 261 12.98 4.62 -16.97
C SER A 261 12.13 4.38 -15.73
N VAL A 262 10.83 4.67 -15.85
CA VAL A 262 9.85 4.41 -14.79
C VAL A 262 9.11 3.13 -15.12
N TYR A 263 9.11 2.18 -14.20
CA TYR A 263 8.46 0.89 -14.33
C TYR A 263 7.28 0.81 -13.37
N VAL A 264 6.11 0.42 -13.87
CA VAL A 264 4.89 0.26 -13.07
C VAL A 264 4.37 -1.16 -13.24
N VAL A 265 4.07 -1.81 -12.14
CA VAL A 265 3.43 -3.13 -12.08
C VAL A 265 2.14 -3.04 -11.27
N TRP A 266 1.17 -3.89 -11.57
CA TRP A 266 -0.07 -3.98 -10.79
C TRP A 266 -0.75 -5.33 -11.01
N SER A 267 -1.67 -5.68 -10.12
CA SER A 267 -2.58 -6.80 -10.28
C SER A 267 -3.75 -6.38 -11.17
N TYR A 268 -3.97 -7.11 -12.23
CA TYR A 268 -5.06 -6.89 -13.19
C TYR A 268 -6.08 -8.00 -13.04
N ASP A 269 -7.20 -7.70 -12.40
CA ASP A 269 -8.26 -8.64 -12.12
C ASP A 269 -9.38 -8.57 -13.18
N HIS A 270 -9.70 -9.68 -13.77
CA HIS A 270 -10.84 -9.83 -14.67
C HIS A 270 -12.14 -10.00 -13.85
N GLY A 271 -12.57 -8.92 -13.14
CA GLY A 271 -13.66 -8.95 -12.17
C GLY A 271 -15.03 -9.32 -12.71
N GLY A 272 -15.32 -9.04 -13.98
CA GLY A 272 -16.62 -9.32 -14.58
C GLY A 272 -16.94 -10.80 -14.81
N SER A 273 -15.96 -11.68 -14.73
CA SER A 273 -16.10 -13.13 -14.95
C SER A 273 -15.86 -13.98 -13.69
N CYS A 274 -15.60 -13.36 -12.55
CA CYS A 274 -15.28 -14.03 -11.30
C CYS A 274 -16.53 -14.46 -10.53
N GLY A 275 -17.24 -15.50 -11.01
CA GLY A 275 -18.22 -16.23 -10.20
C GLY A 275 -17.60 -17.44 -9.50
N PHE A 276 -18.33 -18.09 -8.59
CA PHE A 276 -17.89 -19.35 -7.96
C PHE A 276 -17.61 -20.48 -8.98
N GLU A 277 -18.11 -20.35 -10.18
CA GLU A 277 -17.98 -21.35 -11.27
C GLU A 277 -16.97 -20.94 -12.35
N ASN A 278 -16.49 -19.69 -12.36
CA ASN A 278 -15.55 -19.17 -13.36
C ASN A 278 -14.25 -18.72 -12.70
N ALA A 279 -13.15 -19.18 -13.26
CA ALA A 279 -11.81 -18.83 -12.81
C ALA A 279 -11.53 -17.33 -12.98
N CYS A 280 -11.29 -16.65 -11.88
CA CYS A 280 -10.70 -15.32 -11.90
C CYS A 280 -9.25 -15.38 -12.39
N GLN A 281 -8.91 -14.54 -13.34
CA GLN A 281 -7.55 -14.33 -13.78
C GLN A 281 -7.06 -13.01 -13.17
N GLN A 282 -6.09 -13.09 -12.27
CA GLN A 282 -5.34 -11.94 -11.77
C GLN A 282 -3.98 -11.94 -12.43
N ASN A 283 -3.84 -11.20 -13.51
CA ASN A 283 -2.58 -11.15 -14.24
C ASN A 283 -1.64 -10.13 -13.61
N LEU A 284 -0.35 -10.42 -13.65
CA LEU A 284 0.69 -9.44 -13.36
C LEU A 284 0.85 -8.53 -14.57
N ALA A 285 0.38 -7.30 -14.44
CA ALA A 285 0.46 -6.26 -15.46
C ALA A 285 1.71 -5.40 -15.29
N PHE A 286 2.24 -4.93 -16.40
CA PHE A 286 3.43 -4.08 -16.48
C PHE A 286 3.28 -3.02 -17.55
N SER A 287 3.81 -1.84 -17.28
CA SER A 287 4.03 -0.78 -18.25
C SER A 287 5.29 0.03 -17.89
N ARG A 288 5.90 0.68 -18.87
CA ARG A 288 7.09 1.50 -18.67
C ARG A 288 7.01 2.84 -19.36
N SER A 289 7.68 3.83 -18.78
CA SER A 289 7.99 5.11 -19.41
C SER A 289 9.50 5.26 -19.59
N THR A 290 9.91 5.76 -20.75
CA THR A 290 11.32 6.11 -21.06
C THR A 290 11.50 7.61 -21.32
N ASP A 291 10.48 8.41 -21.03
CA ASP A 291 10.43 9.85 -21.28
C ASP A 291 10.09 10.68 -20.03
N ASN A 292 10.54 10.20 -18.87
CA ASN A 292 10.31 10.82 -17.56
C ASN A 292 8.82 10.86 -17.17
N GLY A 293 8.08 9.79 -17.41
CA GLY A 293 6.70 9.63 -16.98
C GLY A 293 5.68 10.38 -17.86
N LYS A 294 6.08 10.91 -19.03
CA LYS A 294 5.17 11.65 -19.92
C LYS A 294 4.25 10.73 -20.72
N THR A 295 4.77 9.58 -21.11
CA THR A 295 4.01 8.52 -21.78
C THR A 295 4.41 7.15 -21.25
N PHE A 296 3.49 6.19 -21.38
CA PHE A 296 3.70 4.80 -20.94
C PHE A 296 3.44 3.83 -22.11
N SER A 297 4.17 2.70 -22.10
CA SER A 297 3.99 1.65 -23.09
C SER A 297 2.63 0.97 -22.96
N PRO A 298 2.13 0.28 -24.01
CA PRO A 298 1.02 -0.64 -23.84
C PRO A 298 1.26 -1.66 -22.75
N VAL A 299 0.17 -2.08 -22.07
CA VAL A 299 0.22 -3.08 -21.00
C VAL A 299 0.77 -4.41 -21.51
N GLN A 300 1.65 -5.02 -20.72
CA GLN A 300 2.19 -6.35 -20.93
C GLN A 300 1.82 -7.26 -19.74
N TRP A 301 1.56 -8.53 -20.03
CA TRP A 301 1.37 -9.57 -19.02
C TRP A 301 2.70 -10.26 -18.76
N ILE A 302 3.22 -10.12 -17.54
CA ILE A 302 4.59 -10.54 -17.22
C ILE A 302 4.69 -11.71 -16.23
N GLY A 303 3.56 -12.21 -15.71
CA GLY A 303 3.51 -13.33 -14.76
C GLY A 303 4.12 -14.63 -15.29
N GLY A 304 4.12 -14.81 -16.61
CA GLY A 304 4.76 -15.94 -17.26
C GLY A 304 4.10 -17.29 -16.95
N SER A 305 4.88 -18.35 -17.12
CA SER A 305 4.45 -19.73 -16.88
C SER A 305 5.57 -20.53 -16.20
N ALA A 306 5.22 -21.30 -15.16
CA ALA A 306 6.15 -22.19 -14.46
C ALA A 306 5.43 -23.42 -13.89
N PRO A 307 6.11 -24.56 -13.69
CA PRO A 307 5.49 -25.78 -13.18
C PRO A 307 4.79 -25.62 -11.82
N PHE A 308 5.22 -24.67 -10.99
CA PHE A 308 4.59 -24.39 -9.70
C PHE A 308 3.33 -23.54 -9.80
N CYS A 309 3.10 -22.86 -10.92
CA CYS A 309 1.88 -22.11 -11.19
C CYS A 309 0.83 -23.07 -11.74
N THR A 310 0.32 -23.94 -10.86
CA THR A 310 -0.71 -24.91 -11.22
C THR A 310 -2.04 -24.46 -10.63
N ASN A 311 -3.04 -24.29 -11.49
CA ASN A 311 -4.40 -24.06 -11.04
C ASN A 311 -5.36 -25.06 -11.70
N PRO A 312 -5.65 -26.17 -11.05
CA PRO A 312 -6.54 -27.18 -11.61
C PRO A 312 -8.01 -26.74 -11.67
N ALA A 313 -8.38 -25.67 -10.97
CA ALA A 313 -9.77 -25.21 -10.88
C ALA A 313 -10.16 -24.21 -11.97
N THR A 314 -9.22 -23.70 -12.76
CA THR A 314 -9.46 -22.60 -13.71
C THR A 314 -10.10 -23.02 -15.04
N GLY A 315 -10.41 -24.31 -15.24
CA GLY A 315 -10.91 -24.81 -16.54
C GLY A 315 -9.91 -24.67 -17.70
N ARG A 316 -8.66 -24.32 -17.43
CA ARG A 316 -7.61 -24.19 -18.44
C ARG A 316 -7.21 -25.53 -19.03
N PRO A 317 -6.69 -25.56 -20.27
CA PRO A 317 -6.16 -26.79 -20.84
C PRO A 317 -5.19 -27.47 -19.88
N ALA A 318 -5.28 -28.77 -19.76
CA ALA A 318 -4.35 -29.56 -18.97
C ALA A 318 -2.92 -29.23 -19.40
N GLY A 319 -2.06 -28.83 -18.44
CA GLY A 319 -0.68 -28.44 -18.70
C GLY A 319 -0.42 -26.94 -18.85
N SER A 320 -1.41 -26.05 -18.77
CA SER A 320 -1.11 -24.62 -18.63
C SER A 320 -0.65 -24.33 -17.20
N HIS A 321 0.58 -23.86 -17.08
CA HIS A 321 1.21 -23.48 -15.80
C HIS A 321 1.36 -21.95 -15.70
N THR A 322 0.36 -21.18 -16.15
CA THR A 322 0.39 -19.72 -16.15
C THR A 322 0.21 -19.20 -14.73
N CYS A 323 1.09 -18.28 -14.31
CA CYS A 323 1.01 -17.62 -13.01
C CYS A 323 0.03 -16.45 -13.09
N ASP A 324 -1.23 -16.68 -12.82
CA ASP A 324 -2.34 -15.75 -12.97
C ASP A 324 -3.27 -15.71 -11.75
N GLY A 325 -2.71 -15.71 -10.58
CA GLY A 325 -3.34 -15.41 -9.30
C GLY A 325 -2.44 -14.46 -8.54
N VAL A 326 -2.07 -13.33 -9.15
CA VAL A 326 -1.00 -12.44 -8.65
C VAL A 326 -1.56 -11.32 -7.79
N LEU A 327 -0.95 -11.11 -6.62
CA LEU A 327 -1.16 -9.94 -5.78
C LEU A 327 0.17 -9.44 -5.23
N GLY A 328 0.22 -8.17 -4.77
CA GLY A 328 1.35 -7.61 -4.05
C GLY A 328 2.66 -7.59 -4.84
N ALA A 329 2.58 -7.26 -6.13
CA ALA A 329 3.76 -7.20 -6.99
C ALA A 329 4.65 -6.02 -6.62
N VAL A 330 5.97 -6.25 -6.45
CA VAL A 330 6.96 -5.22 -6.12
C VAL A 330 8.13 -5.28 -7.11
N PRO A 331 8.38 -4.21 -7.89
CA PRO A 331 9.51 -4.14 -8.81
C PRO A 331 10.77 -3.60 -8.12
N ALA A 332 11.94 -4.10 -8.52
CA ALA A 332 13.24 -3.57 -8.10
C ALA A 332 14.24 -3.63 -9.27
N VAL A 333 15.16 -2.67 -9.34
CA VAL A 333 16.22 -2.64 -10.36
C VAL A 333 17.55 -2.87 -9.68
N LEU A 334 18.31 -3.82 -10.23
CA LEU A 334 19.66 -4.14 -9.79
C LEU A 334 20.70 -3.17 -10.41
N PRO A 335 21.89 -3.00 -9.81
CA PRO A 335 22.94 -2.13 -10.36
C PRO A 335 23.36 -2.44 -11.81
N ASN A 336 23.19 -3.68 -12.25
CA ASN A 336 23.46 -4.08 -13.63
C ASN A 336 22.32 -3.75 -14.62
N GLY A 337 21.28 -3.03 -14.18
CA GLY A 337 20.11 -2.64 -14.96
C GLY A 337 19.07 -3.75 -15.15
N MET A 338 19.20 -4.89 -14.47
CA MET A 338 18.18 -5.94 -14.52
C MET A 338 16.98 -5.52 -13.68
N LEU A 339 15.79 -5.55 -14.26
CA LEU A 339 14.52 -5.36 -13.59
C LEU A 339 14.01 -6.71 -13.08
N ALA A 340 13.71 -6.79 -11.78
CA ALA A 340 13.08 -7.94 -11.15
C ALA A 340 11.73 -7.52 -10.55
N VAL A 341 10.73 -8.39 -10.61
CA VAL A 341 9.42 -8.19 -9.99
C VAL A 341 9.07 -9.40 -9.16
N ALA A 342 9.04 -9.22 -7.84
CA ALA A 342 8.51 -10.23 -6.93
C ALA A 342 6.99 -10.11 -6.80
N PHE A 343 6.30 -11.21 -6.59
CA PHE A 343 4.86 -11.24 -6.43
C PHE A 343 4.40 -12.44 -5.61
N ASP A 344 3.25 -12.27 -4.99
CA ASP A 344 2.52 -13.33 -4.33
C ASP A 344 1.65 -14.04 -5.38
N TYR A 345 1.84 -15.34 -5.55
CA TYR A 345 0.99 -16.20 -6.39
C TYR A 345 0.03 -16.98 -5.51
N MET A 346 -1.24 -16.66 -5.64
CA MET A 346 -2.32 -17.30 -4.93
C MET A 346 -3.17 -18.14 -5.87
N ASP A 347 -3.63 -19.26 -5.39
CA ASP A 347 -4.73 -19.95 -6.05
C ASP A 347 -6.07 -19.38 -5.56
N VAL A 348 -6.49 -18.29 -6.18
CA VAL A 348 -7.70 -17.54 -5.81
C VAL A 348 -8.98 -18.37 -5.95
N MET A 349 -8.93 -19.45 -6.74
CA MET A 349 -10.10 -20.26 -7.11
C MET A 349 -10.06 -21.69 -6.59
N SER A 350 -8.95 -22.10 -5.97
CA SER A 350 -8.88 -23.47 -5.49
C SER A 350 -9.66 -23.65 -4.18
N THR A 351 -10.08 -24.87 -3.98
CA THR A 351 -10.71 -25.38 -2.75
C THR A 351 -9.74 -25.44 -1.56
N GLY A 352 -8.75 -24.55 -1.48
CA GLY A 352 -7.81 -24.50 -0.36
C GLY A 352 -6.63 -25.47 -0.46
N LYS A 353 -6.40 -26.10 -1.60
CA LYS A 353 -5.39 -27.18 -1.74
C LYS A 353 -4.04 -26.72 -2.27
N ILE A 354 -3.94 -25.52 -2.85
CA ILE A 354 -2.68 -24.99 -3.38
C ILE A 354 -2.16 -23.92 -2.41
N PRO A 355 -0.97 -24.11 -1.86
CA PRO A 355 -0.38 -23.12 -0.96
C PRO A 355 -0.02 -21.83 -1.72
N THR A 356 -0.08 -20.70 -1.04
CA THR A 356 0.44 -19.42 -1.52
C THR A 356 1.94 -19.52 -1.75
N ARG A 357 2.45 -18.92 -2.81
CA ARG A 357 3.86 -18.93 -3.19
C ARG A 357 4.35 -17.54 -3.48
N LEU A 358 5.58 -17.27 -3.10
CA LEU A 358 6.31 -16.09 -3.56
C LEU A 358 7.14 -16.46 -4.78
N ALA A 359 7.07 -15.64 -5.81
CA ALA A 359 7.80 -15.84 -7.06
C ALA A 359 8.42 -14.53 -7.55
N VAL A 360 9.37 -14.63 -8.46
CA VAL A 360 10.01 -13.49 -9.12
C VAL A 360 10.12 -13.74 -10.61
N VAL A 361 9.87 -12.70 -11.41
CA VAL A 361 10.21 -12.63 -12.83
C VAL A 361 11.26 -11.57 -13.06
N ALA A 362 12.08 -11.71 -14.10
CA ALA A 362 13.16 -10.79 -14.39
C ALA A 362 13.27 -10.45 -15.87
N SER A 363 13.69 -9.21 -16.15
CA SER A 363 13.99 -8.69 -17.48
C SER A 363 15.37 -8.05 -17.50
N ARG A 364 16.12 -8.28 -18.60
CA ARG A 364 17.45 -7.70 -18.82
C ARG A 364 17.47 -6.57 -19.85
N ASP A 365 16.33 -6.27 -20.43
CA ASP A 365 16.14 -5.32 -21.52
C ASP A 365 15.05 -4.27 -21.22
N GLY A 366 14.97 -3.89 -19.94
CA GLY A 366 14.06 -2.84 -19.47
C GLY A 366 12.58 -3.22 -19.62
N GLY A 367 12.24 -4.50 -19.50
CA GLY A 367 10.87 -5.00 -19.57
C GLY A 367 10.39 -5.31 -20.99
N ALA A 368 11.27 -5.40 -22.00
CA ALA A 368 10.87 -5.82 -23.34
C ALA A 368 10.62 -7.34 -23.43
N HIS A 369 11.45 -8.13 -22.75
CA HIS A 369 11.29 -9.59 -22.63
C HIS A 369 11.49 -10.01 -21.16
N TRP A 370 10.79 -11.08 -20.77
CA TRP A 370 10.76 -11.58 -19.41
C TRP A 370 11.15 -13.05 -19.35
N ALA A 371 11.95 -13.41 -18.36
CA ALA A 371 12.27 -14.79 -18.06
C ALA A 371 11.06 -15.51 -17.45
N ALA A 372 11.08 -16.83 -17.46
CA ALA A 372 10.10 -17.62 -16.70
C ALA A 372 10.21 -17.33 -15.20
N PRO A 373 9.09 -17.34 -14.47
CA PRO A 373 9.10 -17.07 -13.04
C PRO A 373 9.89 -18.12 -12.26
N THR A 374 10.62 -17.66 -11.25
CA THR A 374 11.37 -18.49 -10.30
C THR A 374 10.64 -18.49 -8.95
N LEU A 375 10.52 -19.68 -8.35
CA LEU A 375 9.95 -19.83 -7.02
C LEU A 375 10.93 -19.30 -5.96
N ILE A 376 10.44 -18.42 -5.08
CA ILE A 376 11.17 -17.94 -3.91
C ILE A 376 10.90 -18.83 -2.71
N ALA A 377 9.61 -18.92 -2.34
CA ALA A 377 9.15 -19.69 -1.18
C ALA A 377 7.71 -20.17 -1.35
N THR A 378 7.35 -21.20 -0.63
CA THR A 378 5.97 -21.55 -0.32
C THR A 378 5.66 -21.04 1.06
N ILE A 379 4.59 -20.29 1.24
CA ILE A 379 4.28 -19.56 2.46
C ILE A 379 3.00 -20.04 3.13
N SER A 380 2.96 -19.94 4.46
CA SER A 380 1.76 -20.08 5.25
C SER A 380 1.14 -18.71 5.50
N ASP A 381 0.19 -18.38 4.67
CA ASP A 381 -0.44 -17.07 4.59
C ASP A 381 -1.17 -16.67 5.87
N ILE A 382 -1.03 -15.38 6.27
CA ILE A 382 -1.66 -14.80 7.46
C ILE A 382 -2.96 -14.05 7.16
N THR A 383 -3.31 -13.87 5.88
CA THR A 383 -4.44 -13.01 5.50
C THR A 383 -5.74 -13.40 6.21
N GLY A 384 -6.43 -12.38 6.70
CA GLY A 384 -7.67 -12.54 7.46
C GLY A 384 -7.71 -11.64 8.69
N VAL A 385 -8.02 -12.21 9.83
CA VAL A 385 -8.16 -11.49 11.11
C VAL A 385 -7.41 -12.25 12.20
N PHE A 386 -6.51 -11.58 12.92
CA PHE A 386 -5.96 -12.12 14.14
C PHE A 386 -7.00 -12.04 15.27
N ARG A 387 -7.32 -13.16 15.90
CA ARG A 387 -8.22 -13.17 17.04
C ARG A 387 -7.43 -12.82 18.33
N PRO A 388 -7.97 -12.03 19.24
CA PRO A 388 -9.37 -11.55 19.35
C PRO A 388 -9.68 -10.23 18.58
N ASN A 389 -8.81 -9.80 17.70
CA ASN A 389 -8.89 -8.51 17.02
C ASN A 389 -9.98 -8.49 15.94
N HIS A 390 -10.37 -7.28 15.54
CA HIS A 390 -11.39 -7.03 14.52
C HIS A 390 -10.83 -6.31 13.29
N TYR A 391 -9.50 -6.13 13.20
CA TYR A 391 -8.87 -5.51 12.04
C TYR A 391 -8.41 -6.55 11.02
N ARG A 392 -8.47 -6.13 9.78
CA ARG A 392 -8.01 -6.91 8.64
C ARG A 392 -6.48 -6.88 8.53
N VAL A 393 -5.89 -8.02 8.19
CA VAL A 393 -4.48 -8.13 7.82
C VAL A 393 -4.35 -8.77 6.44
N ALA A 394 -3.42 -8.28 5.66
CA ALA A 394 -3.01 -8.87 4.38
C ALA A 394 -1.53 -9.29 4.46
N SER A 395 -1.20 -10.40 3.79
CA SER A 395 0.18 -10.87 3.68
C SER A 395 0.71 -10.44 2.32
N LEU A 396 1.38 -9.29 2.29
CA LEU A 396 2.06 -8.79 1.09
C LEU A 396 3.57 -8.87 1.29
N PRO A 397 4.34 -9.31 0.29
CA PRO A 397 5.80 -9.33 0.39
C PRO A 397 6.39 -7.92 0.27
N ALA A 398 7.48 -7.68 0.99
CA ALA A 398 8.36 -6.55 0.77
C ALA A 398 9.60 -7.01 0.02
N PHE A 399 10.01 -6.26 -1.01
CA PHE A 399 11.08 -6.68 -1.92
C PHE A 399 12.00 -5.51 -2.26
N ALA A 400 13.31 -5.73 -2.25
CA ALA A 400 14.30 -4.72 -2.59
C ALA A 400 15.54 -5.31 -3.28
N ALA A 401 16.20 -4.49 -4.09
CA ALA A 401 17.53 -4.75 -4.62
C ALA A 401 18.59 -4.02 -3.78
N ASP A 402 19.77 -4.63 -3.67
CA ASP A 402 20.96 -3.96 -3.14
C ASP A 402 21.44 -2.92 -4.17
N PRO A 403 21.56 -1.64 -3.82
CA PRO A 403 21.92 -0.59 -4.77
C PRO A 403 23.40 -0.67 -5.21
N ALA A 404 24.24 -1.42 -4.50
CA ALA A 404 25.67 -1.56 -4.77
C ALA A 404 26.05 -2.96 -5.30
N GLN A 405 25.19 -3.97 -5.06
CA GLN A 405 25.45 -5.37 -5.41
C GLN A 405 24.29 -5.97 -6.19
N ASN A 406 24.57 -6.99 -6.99
CA ASN A 406 23.51 -7.73 -7.71
C ASN A 406 22.79 -8.74 -6.78
N LYS A 407 22.28 -8.25 -5.65
CA LYS A 407 21.52 -9.04 -4.69
C LYS A 407 20.08 -8.57 -4.62
N LEU A 408 19.20 -9.52 -4.35
CA LEU A 408 17.78 -9.29 -4.11
C LEU A 408 17.41 -9.80 -2.72
N TYR A 409 16.49 -9.11 -2.08
CA TYR A 409 16.01 -9.43 -0.73
C TYR A 409 14.49 -9.39 -0.71
N ILE A 410 13.90 -10.31 0.06
CA ILE A 410 12.45 -10.39 0.25
C ILE A 410 12.13 -10.68 1.71
N ALA A 411 11.11 -10.01 2.25
CA ALA A 411 10.53 -10.28 3.57
C ALA A 411 9.02 -10.48 3.45
N TRP A 412 8.46 -11.36 4.27
CA TRP A 412 7.02 -11.66 4.28
C TRP A 412 6.58 -12.11 5.64
N ALA A 413 5.28 -12.01 5.92
CA ALA A 413 4.67 -12.57 7.11
C ALA A 413 4.21 -14.01 6.87
N ASP A 414 4.49 -14.91 7.83
CA ASP A 414 4.27 -16.36 7.72
C ASP A 414 3.87 -16.96 9.05
N LYS A 415 2.82 -17.80 9.07
CA LYS A 415 2.34 -18.47 10.29
C LYS A 415 2.69 -19.95 10.37
N SER A 416 3.67 -20.43 9.61
CA SER A 416 4.06 -21.85 9.62
C SER A 416 4.60 -22.34 10.98
N ARG A 417 4.90 -21.42 11.89
CA ARG A 417 5.41 -21.70 13.24
C ARG A 417 4.37 -21.56 14.35
N GLY A 418 3.12 -21.20 14.00
CA GLY A 418 1.99 -21.11 14.95
C GLY A 418 1.37 -19.72 15.02
N ASP A 419 2.15 -18.71 15.35
CA ASP A 419 1.87 -17.28 15.23
C ASP A 419 2.43 -16.71 13.91
N ALA A 420 2.16 -15.45 13.62
CA ALA A 420 2.71 -14.80 12.46
C ALA A 420 4.10 -14.25 12.77
N ASP A 421 5.11 -14.75 12.07
CA ASP A 421 6.50 -14.29 12.09
C ASP A 421 6.84 -13.52 10.81
N ILE A 422 7.85 -12.65 10.86
CA ILE A 422 8.47 -12.09 9.65
C ILE A 422 9.62 -13.02 9.23
N LEU A 423 9.51 -13.57 8.03
CA LEU A 423 10.55 -14.36 7.39
C LEU A 423 11.25 -13.54 6.30
N PHE A 424 12.50 -13.88 6.04
CA PHE A 424 13.37 -13.21 5.09
C PHE A 424 14.17 -14.21 4.28
N SER A 425 14.41 -13.88 3.00
CA SER A 425 15.30 -14.64 2.11
C SER A 425 16.07 -13.69 1.20
N SER A 426 17.23 -14.14 0.73
CA SER A 426 18.10 -13.39 -0.17
C SER A 426 18.52 -14.21 -1.37
N SER A 427 18.81 -13.52 -2.48
CA SER A 427 19.40 -14.09 -3.68
C SER A 427 20.66 -13.31 -4.04
N SER A 428 21.74 -14.01 -4.35
CA SER A 428 23.01 -13.45 -4.83
C SER A 428 23.27 -13.69 -6.32
N ASP A 429 22.33 -14.30 -7.02
CA ASP A 429 22.39 -14.67 -8.42
C ASP A 429 21.25 -14.06 -9.26
N ALA A 430 20.80 -12.88 -8.81
CA ALA A 430 19.76 -12.12 -9.49
C ALA A 430 18.39 -12.84 -9.57
N GLY A 431 18.02 -13.53 -8.49
CA GLY A 431 16.71 -14.17 -8.33
C GLY A 431 16.61 -15.60 -8.86
N GLN A 432 17.73 -16.21 -9.32
CA GLN A 432 17.70 -17.58 -9.83
C GLN A 432 17.59 -18.61 -8.70
N THR A 433 18.29 -18.37 -7.58
CA THR A 433 18.19 -19.18 -6.36
C THR A 433 18.06 -18.30 -5.12
N TRP A 434 17.45 -18.86 -4.08
CA TRP A 434 17.13 -18.15 -2.84
C TRP A 434 17.65 -18.88 -1.62
N SER A 435 18.08 -18.14 -0.60
CA SER A 435 18.50 -18.70 0.67
C SER A 435 17.31 -19.37 1.39
N LYS A 436 17.60 -20.26 2.34
CA LYS A 436 16.55 -20.74 3.23
C LYS A 436 16.02 -19.57 4.05
N PRO A 437 14.67 -19.49 4.24
CA PRO A 437 14.08 -18.44 5.05
C PRO A 437 14.63 -18.42 6.49
N ILE A 438 14.95 -17.23 6.97
CA ILE A 438 15.30 -16.98 8.37
C ILE A 438 14.26 -16.08 9.03
N ARG A 439 14.05 -16.22 10.33
CA ARG A 439 13.17 -15.37 11.12
C ARG A 439 13.86 -14.05 11.43
N VAL A 440 13.13 -12.96 11.27
CA VAL A 440 13.61 -11.58 11.45
C VAL A 440 13.27 -11.04 12.84
N ASN A 441 12.06 -11.32 13.32
CA ASN A 441 11.63 -10.93 14.65
C ASN A 441 12.33 -11.81 15.72
N ASP A 442 12.69 -11.20 16.85
CA ASP A 442 13.50 -11.79 17.91
C ASP A 442 12.72 -12.10 19.21
N ASP A 443 11.40 -11.96 19.19
CA ASP A 443 10.56 -12.37 20.31
C ASP A 443 10.65 -13.88 20.55
N SER A 444 10.17 -14.34 21.72
CA SER A 444 10.26 -15.76 22.09
C SER A 444 9.56 -16.65 21.06
N ALA A 445 10.18 -17.79 20.72
CA ALA A 445 9.58 -18.79 19.83
C ALA A 445 8.28 -19.41 20.36
N ASN A 446 7.95 -19.21 21.65
CA ASN A 446 6.70 -19.62 22.28
C ASN A 446 5.77 -18.42 22.54
N SER A 447 6.05 -17.28 21.92
CA SER A 447 5.20 -16.10 21.94
C SER A 447 3.87 -16.42 21.25
N VAL A 448 2.83 -15.69 21.62
CA VAL A 448 1.55 -15.65 20.89
C VAL A 448 1.40 -14.31 20.14
N ALA A 449 2.50 -13.56 20.06
CA ALA A 449 2.55 -12.28 19.37
C ALA A 449 2.56 -12.48 17.86
N ASN A 450 1.93 -11.58 17.15
CA ASN A 450 1.93 -11.60 15.70
C ASN A 450 2.77 -10.44 15.15
N GLN A 451 3.59 -10.75 14.15
CA GLN A 451 4.33 -9.78 13.36
C GLN A 451 3.78 -9.81 11.92
N PHE A 452 3.51 -8.64 11.35
CA PHE A 452 2.86 -8.54 10.06
C PHE A 452 3.19 -7.22 9.33
N GLN A 453 2.78 -7.09 8.08
CA GLN A 453 3.04 -5.96 7.19
C GLN A 453 4.52 -5.54 7.18
N PRO A 454 5.44 -6.44 6.81
CA PRO A 454 6.85 -6.07 6.72
C PRO A 454 7.09 -5.05 5.63
N GLN A 455 8.07 -4.16 5.86
CA GLN A 455 8.70 -3.37 4.84
C GLN A 455 10.21 -3.60 4.84
N LEU A 456 10.81 -3.49 3.66
CA LEU A 456 12.21 -3.79 3.43
C LEU A 456 12.84 -2.72 2.56
N ALA A 457 13.99 -2.22 2.99
CA ALA A 457 14.79 -1.28 2.21
C ALA A 457 16.29 -1.56 2.43
N VAL A 458 17.11 -1.19 1.43
CA VAL A 458 18.56 -1.38 1.49
C VAL A 458 19.23 -0.03 1.32
N ALA A 459 20.06 0.33 2.28
CA ALA A 459 20.83 1.58 2.25
C ALA A 459 21.95 1.52 1.19
N PRO A 460 22.44 2.67 0.71
CA PRO A 460 23.55 2.72 -0.25
C PRO A 460 24.81 1.97 0.20
N ASP A 461 25.09 1.89 1.51
CA ASP A 461 26.20 1.13 2.10
C ASP A 461 25.91 -0.38 2.23
N GLY A 462 24.70 -0.84 1.81
CA GLY A 462 24.27 -2.24 1.81
C GLY A 462 23.73 -2.74 3.15
N VAL A 463 23.38 -1.85 4.08
CA VAL A 463 22.62 -2.22 5.29
C VAL A 463 21.19 -2.55 4.88
N VAL A 464 20.75 -3.77 5.20
CA VAL A 464 19.38 -4.22 4.96
C VAL A 464 18.54 -3.88 6.19
N THR A 465 17.45 -3.16 6.00
CA THR A 465 16.52 -2.78 7.08
C THR A 465 15.14 -3.41 6.83
N VAL A 466 14.56 -3.99 7.89
CA VAL A 466 13.19 -4.51 7.88
C VAL A 466 12.41 -3.86 9.02
N SER A 467 11.27 -3.26 8.74
CA SER A 467 10.28 -2.79 9.73
C SER A 467 9.01 -3.60 9.63
N PHE A 468 8.25 -3.70 10.71
CA PHE A 468 7.02 -4.48 10.77
C PHE A 468 6.14 -4.05 11.93
N PHE A 469 4.85 -4.32 11.85
CA PHE A 469 3.94 -4.27 12.98
C PHE A 469 4.12 -5.48 13.89
N ASP A 470 3.97 -5.26 15.20
CA ASP A 470 4.24 -6.27 16.24
C ASP A 470 3.30 -6.09 17.43
N THR A 471 2.80 -7.20 17.95
CA THR A 471 1.90 -7.22 19.12
C THR A 471 2.56 -7.75 20.38
N ARG A 472 3.90 -7.90 20.42
CA ARG A 472 4.65 -8.57 21.53
C ARG A 472 4.53 -7.89 22.89
N LEU A 473 4.20 -6.59 22.94
CA LEU A 473 4.06 -5.85 24.20
C LEU A 473 2.67 -5.98 24.82
N ASP A 474 1.69 -6.46 24.07
CA ASP A 474 0.35 -6.71 24.57
C ASP A 474 -0.01 -8.19 24.48
N ASN A 475 -0.02 -8.88 25.62
CA ASN A 475 -0.37 -10.30 25.70
C ASN A 475 -1.84 -10.61 25.31
N THR A 476 -2.68 -9.59 25.12
CA THR A 476 -4.02 -9.71 24.56
C THR A 476 -4.04 -9.60 23.04
N GLY A 477 -2.93 -9.18 22.44
CA GLY A 477 -2.77 -9.00 20.99
C GLY A 477 -3.62 -7.89 20.38
N ARG A 478 -4.08 -6.93 21.20
CA ARG A 478 -4.94 -5.81 20.73
C ARG A 478 -4.18 -4.54 20.39
N LEU A 479 -3.02 -4.34 21.04
CA LEU A 479 -2.19 -3.19 20.80
C LEU A 479 -1.09 -3.53 19.82
N ILE A 480 -0.78 -2.57 18.99
CA ILE A 480 0.21 -2.68 17.91
C ILE A 480 1.35 -1.71 18.18
N ASP A 481 2.55 -2.15 17.85
CA ASP A 481 3.78 -1.37 17.84
C ASP A 481 4.48 -1.52 16.49
N VAL A 482 5.35 -0.58 16.15
CA VAL A 482 6.29 -0.72 15.04
C VAL A 482 7.64 -1.13 15.60
N TYR A 483 8.20 -2.21 15.04
CA TYR A 483 9.57 -2.65 15.28
C TYR A 483 10.39 -2.56 14.01
N LEU A 484 11.69 -2.47 14.19
CA LEU A 484 12.67 -2.43 13.12
C LEU A 484 13.89 -3.24 13.50
N THR A 485 14.52 -3.87 12.52
CA THR A 485 15.83 -4.50 12.66
C THR A 485 16.68 -4.28 11.43
N GLN A 486 17.99 -4.50 11.56
CA GLN A 486 18.95 -4.27 10.51
C GLN A 486 19.92 -5.45 10.38
N SER A 487 20.39 -5.69 9.16
CA SER A 487 21.46 -6.62 8.86
C SER A 487 22.63 -5.88 8.23
N VAL A 488 23.83 -6.12 8.72
CA VAL A 488 25.08 -5.55 8.21
C VAL A 488 25.90 -6.56 7.41
N ASP A 489 25.44 -7.80 7.33
CA ASP A 489 26.10 -8.93 6.69
C ASP A 489 25.38 -9.43 5.41
N GLY A 490 24.52 -8.57 4.83
CA GLY A 490 23.79 -8.88 3.59
C GLY A 490 22.64 -9.86 3.80
N GLY A 491 22.00 -9.82 4.96
CA GLY A 491 20.83 -10.62 5.30
C GLY A 491 21.16 -12.01 5.84
N ALA A 492 22.42 -12.30 6.19
CA ALA A 492 22.78 -13.58 6.81
C ALA A 492 22.33 -13.66 8.27
N SER A 493 22.33 -12.53 8.99
CA SER A 493 21.77 -12.37 10.32
C SER A 493 21.18 -10.98 10.53
N PHE A 494 20.32 -10.84 11.55
CA PHE A 494 19.71 -9.57 11.93
C PHE A 494 20.12 -9.18 13.35
N LEU A 495 20.31 -7.89 13.57
CA LEU A 495 20.56 -7.29 14.87
C LEU A 495 19.29 -7.40 15.75
N PRO A 496 19.40 -7.23 17.09
CA PRO A 496 18.24 -7.18 17.96
C PRO A 496 17.20 -6.15 17.48
N ASN A 497 15.92 -6.52 17.58
CA ASN A 497 14.83 -5.66 17.15
C ASN A 497 14.72 -4.41 18.04
N VAL A 498 14.44 -3.27 17.45
CA VAL A 498 14.26 -2.00 18.14
C VAL A 498 12.80 -1.58 18.02
N ARG A 499 12.16 -1.28 19.15
CA ARG A 499 10.85 -0.66 19.15
C ARG A 499 10.95 0.77 18.61
N VAL A 500 10.18 1.11 17.59
CA VAL A 500 10.13 2.44 16.97
C VAL A 500 9.06 3.31 17.60
N THR A 501 7.89 2.75 17.85
CA THR A 501 6.78 3.46 18.50
C THR A 501 7.12 3.81 19.94
N THR A 502 6.87 5.05 20.33
CA THR A 502 7.06 5.52 21.73
C THR A 502 5.93 5.06 22.65
N GLU A 503 4.78 4.74 22.08
CA GLU A 503 3.60 4.18 22.75
C GLU A 503 2.88 3.21 21.82
N SER A 504 2.24 2.18 22.40
CA SER A 504 1.43 1.24 21.65
C SER A 504 0.08 1.86 21.30
N TRP A 505 -0.46 1.52 20.15
CA TRP A 505 -1.73 2.04 19.65
C TRP A 505 -2.76 0.94 19.41
N SER A 506 -4.03 1.30 19.42
CA SER A 506 -5.13 0.36 19.24
C SER A 506 -5.83 0.57 17.90
N PRO A 507 -5.95 -0.43 17.04
CA PRO A 507 -6.76 -0.36 15.82
C PRO A 507 -8.25 -0.20 16.09
N ASP A 508 -8.71 -0.40 17.35
CA ASP A 508 -10.09 -0.22 17.76
C ASP A 508 -10.49 1.27 17.89
N VAL A 509 -9.51 2.18 17.77
CA VAL A 509 -9.75 3.63 17.85
C VAL A 509 -9.85 4.19 16.43
N ASP A 510 -11.03 4.63 16.07
CA ASP A 510 -11.36 5.45 14.89
C ASP A 510 -10.77 4.97 13.55
N ALA A 511 -10.60 3.65 13.38
CA ALA A 511 -10.24 3.08 12.10
C ALA A 511 -11.51 2.94 11.23
N PRO A 512 -11.45 3.28 9.94
CA PRO A 512 -12.55 3.03 9.03
C PRO A 512 -12.94 1.57 9.02
N VAL A 513 -14.22 1.29 8.84
CA VAL A 513 -14.73 -0.08 8.76
C VAL A 513 -14.97 -0.43 7.30
N ASP A 514 -14.31 -1.48 6.82
CA ASP A 514 -14.47 -1.97 5.46
C ASP A 514 -15.81 -2.71 5.26
N GLY A 515 -16.20 -3.00 4.02
CA GLY A 515 -17.48 -3.67 3.72
C GLY A 515 -17.62 -5.08 4.30
N SER A 516 -16.53 -5.67 4.80
CA SER A 516 -16.58 -6.93 5.57
C SER A 516 -16.91 -6.71 7.05
N GLY A 517 -17.01 -5.45 7.49
CA GLY A 517 -17.22 -5.07 8.88
C GLY A 517 -15.96 -5.14 9.73
N LEU A 518 -14.78 -5.15 9.11
CA LEU A 518 -13.48 -5.15 9.79
C LEU A 518 -12.88 -3.75 9.78
N GLN A 519 -12.16 -3.43 10.84
CA GLN A 519 -11.38 -2.20 10.89
C GLN A 519 -10.26 -2.25 9.86
N PHE A 520 -10.09 -1.15 9.13
CA PHE A 520 -9.10 -1.01 8.08
C PHE A 520 -7.90 -0.20 8.57
N ILE A 521 -6.81 -0.88 8.83
CA ILE A 521 -5.53 -0.28 9.21
C ILE A 521 -4.54 -0.20 8.03
N GLY A 522 -5.02 -0.44 6.80
CA GLY A 522 -4.17 -0.58 5.62
C GLY A 522 -3.60 -1.99 5.46
N ASP A 523 -3.03 -2.26 4.29
CA ASP A 523 -2.43 -3.55 3.95
C ASP A 523 -0.89 -3.52 3.96
N TYR A 524 -0.28 -2.33 4.05
CA TYR A 524 1.17 -2.13 4.05
C TYR A 524 1.58 -0.83 4.78
N GLN A 525 2.87 -0.71 5.04
CA GLN A 525 3.55 0.45 5.61
C GLN A 525 4.58 1.00 4.62
N GLY A 526 5.23 2.12 4.97
CA GLY A 526 6.37 2.67 4.25
C GLY A 526 7.69 2.47 5.02
N LEU A 527 8.79 2.40 4.28
CA LEU A 527 10.14 2.43 4.82
C LEU A 527 11.08 3.05 3.80
N ALA A 528 11.85 4.05 4.22
CA ALA A 528 12.93 4.61 3.45
C ALA A 528 14.22 4.63 4.26
N VAL A 529 15.38 4.52 3.60
CA VAL A 529 16.68 4.40 4.29
C VAL A 529 17.75 5.27 3.63
N THR A 530 18.69 5.72 4.46
CA THR A 530 19.96 6.33 4.06
C THR A 530 21.08 5.57 4.76
N ASP A 531 22.35 5.93 4.49
CA ASP A 531 23.50 5.41 5.25
C ASP A 531 23.47 5.85 6.73
N ALA A 532 22.69 6.86 7.06
CA ALA A 532 22.65 7.42 8.42
C ALA A 532 21.39 7.00 9.19
N TYR A 533 20.26 6.87 8.53
CA TYR A 533 18.97 6.66 9.18
C TYR A 533 18.03 5.78 8.34
N ALA A 534 17.17 5.03 9.06
CA ALA A 534 15.97 4.42 8.53
C ALA A 534 14.74 5.24 8.99
N TYR A 535 13.76 5.37 8.11
CA TYR A 535 12.52 6.11 8.33
C TYR A 535 11.32 5.18 8.10
N PRO A 536 10.91 4.40 9.11
CA PRO A 536 9.60 3.74 9.08
C PRO A 536 8.49 4.78 8.96
N PHE A 537 7.45 4.44 8.21
CA PHE A 537 6.36 5.34 7.89
C PHE A 537 5.06 4.57 8.03
N TRP A 538 4.29 4.86 9.09
CA TRP A 538 3.17 3.99 9.49
C TRP A 538 1.93 4.80 9.89
N ASN A 539 0.78 4.17 9.89
CA ASN A 539 -0.44 4.72 10.46
C ASN A 539 -0.61 4.29 11.92
N ASP A 540 -1.16 5.19 12.73
CA ASP A 540 -1.22 5.05 14.18
C ASP A 540 -2.41 5.84 14.73
N THR A 541 -3.07 5.35 15.77
CA THR A 541 -4.28 5.92 16.33
C THR A 541 -4.06 6.63 17.68
N ARG A 542 -2.82 6.84 18.12
CA ARG A 542 -2.47 7.43 19.43
C ARG A 542 -3.07 8.83 19.68
N THR A 543 -3.36 9.57 18.62
CA THR A 543 -3.99 10.90 18.68
C THR A 543 -5.50 10.87 18.83
N GLY A 544 -6.12 9.70 18.81
CA GLY A 544 -7.57 9.53 18.77
C GLY A 544 -8.15 9.47 17.36
N ALA A 545 -7.31 9.60 16.32
CA ALA A 545 -7.62 9.40 14.91
C ALA A 545 -6.49 8.60 14.26
N GLN A 546 -6.76 7.93 13.15
CA GLN A 546 -5.74 7.19 12.42
C GLN A 546 -4.90 8.15 11.56
N GLU A 547 -3.68 8.41 12.00
CA GLU A 547 -2.76 9.39 11.43
C GLU A 547 -1.46 8.76 10.95
N ILE A 548 -0.71 9.45 10.10
CA ILE A 548 0.59 8.99 9.62
C ILE A 548 1.71 9.51 10.51
N PHE A 549 2.60 8.59 10.91
CA PHE A 549 3.77 8.86 11.72
C PHE A 549 5.06 8.38 11.05
N THR A 550 6.16 8.96 11.48
CA THR A 550 7.52 8.53 11.15
C THR A 550 8.46 8.75 12.33
N ALA A 551 9.64 8.12 12.27
CA ALA A 551 10.74 8.36 13.19
C ALA A 551 12.08 8.15 12.46
N ALA A 552 13.13 8.86 12.87
CA ALA A 552 14.47 8.62 12.39
C ALA A 552 15.17 7.60 13.30
N VAL A 553 15.41 6.40 12.80
CA VAL A 553 16.15 5.34 13.50
C VAL A 553 17.58 5.30 12.95
N PRO A 554 18.62 5.42 13.80
CA PRO A 554 20.00 5.36 13.33
C PRO A 554 20.29 4.08 12.53
N SER A 555 20.97 4.21 11.39
CA SER A 555 21.44 3.07 10.63
C SER A 555 22.61 2.40 11.35
N ALA A 556 22.56 1.08 11.43
CA ALA A 556 23.70 0.29 11.87
C ALA A 556 24.86 0.49 10.88
N ARG A 557 26.08 0.64 11.40
CA ARG A 557 27.26 0.76 10.54
C ARG A 557 28.03 -0.54 10.52
N LYS A 558 28.50 -0.93 9.34
CA LYS A 558 29.47 -2.00 9.22
C LYS A 558 30.71 -1.58 10.04
N SER A 559 31.27 -2.49 10.85
CA SER A 559 32.56 -2.24 11.49
C SER A 559 33.60 -2.01 10.40
N ALA A 560 34.47 -1.02 10.59
CA ALA A 560 35.56 -0.71 9.62
C ALA A 560 36.60 -1.84 9.50
N ASP A 561 36.44 -2.94 10.24
CA ASP A 561 37.38 -4.05 10.38
C ASP A 561 36.85 -5.36 9.77
N GLY A 562 36.05 -5.30 8.69
CA GLY A 562 35.54 -6.46 7.99
C GLY A 562 36.14 -6.65 6.59
#